data_916971e49bd012a90f143e40eca0b88d
#
_entry.id   916971e49bd012a90f143e40eca0b88d
#
_cell.length_a   1.000
_cell.length_b   1.000
_cell.length_c   1.000
_cell.angle_alpha   90.00
_cell.angle_beta   90.00
_cell.angle_gamma   90.00
#
_symmetry.space_group_name_H-M   'P 1'
#
loop_
_entity.id
_entity.type
_entity.pdbx_description
1 polymer ?
#
loop_
_entity_poly.entity_id
_entity_poly.type
_entity_poly.pdbx_seq_one_letter_code
_entity_poly.pdbx_strand_id
1 'polypeptide(L)'
;MPLNKPLRTRDTMIEISQRFSFDAAHHLGAGASENRRLHGHSFYVEVTLRGEPDADTGFLRDFGEVDRALKQVRELLDHRLLNEVEGLSNPTLENLARFIYARAQSALPEVARVKIGRPSYGQSCVYEGP
;
A
#
# COMPACT_ATOMS: atom_id res chain seq x y z
N MET A 1 40.23 -10.74 -5.46
CA MET A 1 38.84 -10.20 -5.45
C MET A 1 38.35 -10.02 -4.05
N PRO A 2 38.08 -8.82 -3.64
CA PRO A 2 37.63 -8.59 -2.27
C PRO A 2 36.17 -9.01 -2.14
N LEU A 3 35.96 -10.18 -1.59
CA LEU A 3 34.63 -10.72 -1.34
C LEU A 3 33.90 -10.00 -0.22
N ASN A 4 34.63 -9.25 0.58
CA ASN A 4 34.10 -8.52 1.71
C ASN A 4 33.64 -7.11 1.36
N LYS A 5 33.76 -6.71 0.11
CA LYS A 5 33.28 -5.40 -0.33
C LYS A 5 31.76 -5.40 -0.35
N PRO A 6 31.09 -4.52 0.41
CA PRO A 6 29.64 -4.48 0.39
C PRO A 6 29.13 -4.04 -0.97
N LEU A 7 28.14 -4.75 -1.48
CA LEU A 7 27.44 -4.39 -2.70
C LEU A 7 26.21 -3.57 -2.31
N ARG A 8 26.18 -2.31 -2.75
CA ARG A 8 25.03 -1.44 -2.53
C ARG A 8 24.33 -1.19 -3.85
N THR A 9 24.10 -2.28 -4.56
CA THR A 9 23.50 -2.30 -5.87
C THR A 9 22.18 -3.07 -5.81
N ARG A 10 21.53 -3.17 -6.96
CA ARG A 10 20.37 -4.02 -7.14
C ARG A 10 20.57 -5.44 -6.63
N ASP A 11 21.79 -5.97 -6.76
CA ASP A 11 22.07 -7.36 -6.43
C ASP A 11 21.96 -7.67 -4.95
N THR A 12 22.03 -6.63 -4.10
CA THR A 12 21.89 -6.80 -2.64
C THR A 12 20.52 -6.38 -2.13
N MET A 13 19.72 -5.77 -2.99
CA MET A 13 18.39 -5.30 -2.60
C MET A 13 17.38 -6.42 -2.71
N ILE A 14 16.52 -6.50 -1.73
CA ILE A 14 15.38 -7.42 -1.74
C ILE A 14 14.09 -6.66 -1.56
N GLU A 15 12.99 -7.32 -1.86
CA GLU A 15 11.66 -6.81 -1.61
C GLU A 15 10.91 -7.81 -0.75
N ILE A 16 10.19 -7.29 0.23
CA ILE A 16 9.19 -8.04 0.97
C ILE A 16 7.85 -7.37 0.80
N SER A 17 6.78 -8.14 0.81
CA SER A 17 5.44 -7.61 0.61
C SER A 17 4.47 -8.22 1.60
N GLN A 18 3.46 -7.45 1.97
CA GLN A 18 2.35 -7.92 2.77
C GLN A 18 1.05 -7.38 2.21
N ARG A 19 0.03 -8.22 2.20
CA ARG A 19 -1.31 -7.86 1.74
C ARG A 19 -2.26 -7.71 2.90
N PHE A 20 -3.25 -6.85 2.71
CA PHE A 20 -4.46 -6.83 3.51
C PHE A 20 -5.64 -6.48 2.62
N SER A 21 -6.83 -6.74 3.12
CA SER A 21 -8.08 -6.41 2.44
C SER A 21 -8.94 -5.54 3.33
N PHE A 22 -9.79 -4.74 2.70
CA PHE A 22 -10.81 -3.98 3.42
C PHE A 22 -12.02 -3.81 2.54
N ASP A 23 -13.17 -3.63 3.18
CA ASP A 23 -14.44 -3.36 2.50
C ASP A 23 -14.86 -1.94 2.81
N ALA A 24 -15.22 -1.19 1.78
CA ALA A 24 -15.56 0.21 1.96
C ALA A 24 -16.51 0.68 0.87
N ALA A 25 -17.24 1.75 1.18
CA ALA A 25 -18.12 2.42 0.25
C ALA A 25 -17.46 3.68 -0.27
N HIS A 26 -17.83 4.08 -1.47
CA HIS A 26 -17.41 5.35 -2.03
C HIS A 26 -18.35 5.78 -3.15
N HIS A 27 -18.21 7.02 -3.58
CA HIS A 27 -18.75 7.54 -4.81
C HIS A 27 -17.71 8.46 -5.45
N LEU A 28 -17.75 8.53 -6.79
CA LEU A 28 -16.79 9.32 -7.55
C LEU A 28 -17.50 10.43 -8.28
N GLY A 29 -16.82 11.58 -8.45
CA GLY A 29 -17.39 12.75 -9.11
C GLY A 29 -17.28 12.76 -10.62
N ALA A 30 -16.67 11.74 -11.22
CA ALA A 30 -16.38 11.69 -12.64
C ALA A 30 -16.57 10.29 -13.20
N GLY A 31 -16.49 10.17 -14.53
CA GLY A 31 -16.63 8.89 -15.21
C GLY A 31 -18.08 8.50 -15.45
N ALA A 32 -18.33 7.20 -15.60
CA ALA A 32 -19.65 6.65 -15.86
C ALA A 32 -20.62 6.98 -14.73
N SER A 33 -21.93 7.02 -15.04
CA SER A 33 -22.94 7.42 -14.05
C SER A 33 -22.98 6.52 -12.84
N GLU A 34 -22.71 5.23 -12.97
CA GLU A 34 -22.65 4.31 -11.82
C GLU A 34 -21.52 4.64 -10.85
N ASN A 35 -20.46 5.30 -11.30
CA ASN A 35 -19.39 5.74 -10.42
C ASN A 35 -19.85 6.80 -9.41
N ARG A 36 -20.84 7.60 -9.82
CA ARG A 36 -21.36 8.70 -8.98
C ARG A 36 -22.32 8.24 -7.91
N ARG A 37 -22.84 7.03 -8.07
CA ARG A 37 -23.72 6.44 -7.07
C ARG A 37 -22.91 5.90 -5.92
N LEU A 38 -23.48 5.93 -4.74
CA LEU A 38 -22.91 5.27 -3.59
C LEU A 38 -22.87 3.77 -3.85
N HIS A 39 -21.69 3.19 -3.76
CA HIS A 39 -21.49 1.76 -3.94
C HIS A 39 -20.27 1.31 -3.12
N GLY A 40 -20.08 0.02 -3.02
CA GLY A 40 -18.98 -0.53 -2.23
C GLY A 40 -18.19 -1.58 -2.99
N HIS A 41 -17.00 -1.80 -2.51
CA HIS A 41 -16.09 -2.81 -3.03
C HIS A 41 -15.35 -3.49 -1.90
N SER A 42 -14.92 -4.72 -2.17
CA SER A 42 -13.82 -5.32 -1.44
C SER A 42 -12.54 -4.91 -2.16
N PHE A 43 -11.65 -4.25 -1.43
CA PHE A 43 -10.35 -3.84 -1.95
C PHE A 43 -9.28 -4.75 -1.37
N TYR A 44 -8.22 -5.01 -2.16
CA TYR A 44 -7.00 -5.55 -1.60
C TYR A 44 -5.87 -4.55 -1.77
N VAL A 45 -4.93 -4.62 -0.85
CA VAL A 45 -3.75 -3.76 -0.86
C VAL A 45 -2.52 -4.63 -0.69
N GLU A 46 -1.49 -4.37 -1.48
CA GLU A 46 -0.19 -4.99 -1.31
C GLU A 46 0.85 -3.88 -1.11
N VAL A 47 1.51 -3.91 0.04
CA VAL A 47 2.56 -2.96 0.36
C VAL A 47 3.89 -3.66 0.23
N THR A 48 4.78 -3.10 -0.57
CA THR A 48 6.10 -3.64 -0.83
C THR A 48 7.16 -2.73 -0.21
N LEU A 49 8.03 -3.33 0.57
CA LEU A 49 9.21 -2.70 1.14
C LEU A 49 10.43 -3.18 0.36
N ARG A 50 11.39 -2.29 0.15
CA ARG A 50 12.61 -2.59 -0.58
C ARG A 50 13.81 -2.06 0.18
N GLY A 51 14.86 -2.86 0.25
CA GLY A 51 16.08 -2.46 0.90
C GLY A 51 17.07 -3.59 1.00
N GLU A 52 18.16 -3.31 1.68
CA GLU A 52 19.21 -4.28 1.97
C GLU A 52 18.94 -4.89 3.35
N PRO A 53 18.88 -6.23 3.47
CA PRO A 53 18.63 -6.86 4.76
C PRO A 53 19.76 -6.58 5.73
N ASP A 54 19.42 -6.56 7.03
CA ASP A 54 20.41 -6.53 8.09
C ASP A 54 21.26 -7.81 8.03
N ALA A 55 22.58 -7.65 8.09
CA ALA A 55 23.50 -8.77 7.94
C ALA A 55 23.42 -9.78 9.10
N ASP A 56 23.07 -9.31 10.29
CA ASP A 56 23.02 -10.16 11.47
C ASP A 56 21.70 -10.91 11.59
N THR A 57 20.57 -10.22 11.37
CA THR A 57 19.25 -10.82 11.53
C THR A 57 18.72 -11.45 10.26
N GLY A 58 19.20 -11.01 9.09
CA GLY A 58 18.66 -11.40 7.81
C GLY A 58 17.35 -10.72 7.44
N PHE A 59 16.84 -9.81 8.28
CA PHE A 59 15.59 -9.11 8.05
C PHE A 59 15.80 -7.78 7.33
N LEU A 60 14.96 -7.50 6.38
CA LEU A 60 14.76 -6.12 5.93
C LEU A 60 13.95 -5.38 6.98
N ARG A 61 12.87 -5.99 7.41
CA ARG A 61 11.99 -5.51 8.47
C ARG A 61 11.23 -6.73 9.03
N ASP A 62 11.04 -6.79 10.34
CA ASP A 62 10.23 -7.84 10.95
C ASP A 62 8.78 -7.71 10.48
N PHE A 63 8.21 -8.78 9.98
CA PHE A 63 6.82 -8.79 9.54
C PHE A 63 5.83 -8.44 10.65
N GLY A 64 6.18 -8.66 11.90
CA GLY A 64 5.35 -8.19 13.02
C GLY A 64 5.20 -6.68 13.06
N GLU A 65 6.28 -5.95 12.74
CA GLU A 65 6.21 -4.49 12.64
C GLU A 65 5.41 -4.05 11.41
N VAL A 66 5.59 -4.74 10.30
CA VAL A 66 4.83 -4.46 9.08
C VAL A 66 3.34 -4.65 9.34
N ASP A 67 2.98 -5.75 9.97
CA ASP A 67 1.59 -6.08 10.27
C ASP A 67 0.95 -5.01 11.17
N ARG A 68 1.63 -4.59 12.21
CA ARG A 68 1.11 -3.54 13.12
C ARG A 68 0.88 -2.23 12.38
N ALA A 69 1.82 -1.82 11.53
CA ALA A 69 1.70 -0.59 10.77
C ALA A 69 0.53 -0.65 9.78
N LEU A 70 0.40 -1.77 9.07
CA LEU A 70 -0.66 -1.92 8.07
C LEU A 70 -2.05 -2.08 8.68
N LYS A 71 -2.14 -2.66 9.88
CA LYS A 71 -3.41 -2.69 10.61
C LYS A 71 -3.93 -1.30 10.92
N GLN A 72 -3.04 -0.38 11.29
CA GLN A 72 -3.45 1.01 11.54
C GLN A 72 -3.95 1.68 10.27
N VAL A 73 -3.33 1.42 9.13
CA VAL A 73 -3.80 1.94 7.85
C VAL A 73 -5.18 1.35 7.52
N ARG A 74 -5.33 0.05 7.69
CA ARG A 74 -6.60 -0.64 7.43
C ARG A 74 -7.74 -0.05 8.25
N GLU A 75 -7.51 0.24 9.52
CA GLU A 75 -8.51 0.82 10.41
C GLU A 75 -9.05 2.17 9.94
N LEU A 76 -8.26 2.92 9.19
CA LEU A 76 -8.70 4.19 8.62
C LEU A 76 -9.67 4.01 7.45
N LEU A 77 -9.69 2.84 6.85
CA LEU A 77 -10.37 2.60 5.57
C LEU A 77 -11.51 1.59 5.69
N ASP A 78 -11.35 0.57 6.53
CA ASP A 78 -12.28 -0.56 6.58
C ASP A 78 -13.62 -0.16 7.16
N HIS A 79 -14.68 -0.56 6.47
CA HIS A 79 -16.07 -0.28 6.85
C HIS A 79 -16.36 1.22 6.94
N ARG A 80 -15.72 2.01 6.06
CA ARG A 80 -15.91 3.46 6.00
C ARG A 80 -16.56 3.87 4.70
N LEU A 81 -17.15 5.05 4.70
CA LEU A 81 -17.41 5.81 3.49
C LEU A 81 -16.12 6.59 3.20
N LEU A 82 -15.39 6.16 2.18
CA LEU A 82 -14.06 6.69 1.90
C LEU A 82 -14.04 8.19 1.64
N ASN A 83 -15.12 8.72 1.07
CA ASN A 83 -15.26 10.15 0.80
C ASN A 83 -15.19 10.99 2.08
N GLU A 84 -15.49 10.41 3.24
CA GLU A 84 -15.46 11.11 4.53
C GLU A 84 -14.13 10.96 5.26
N VAL A 85 -13.24 10.13 4.74
CA VAL A 85 -11.89 9.99 5.33
C VAL A 85 -11.07 11.22 4.96
N GLU A 86 -10.44 11.83 5.97
CA GLU A 86 -9.60 13.00 5.75
C GLU A 86 -8.49 12.68 4.76
N GLY A 87 -8.38 13.49 3.72
CA GLY A 87 -7.41 13.29 2.64
C GLY A 87 -7.90 12.43 1.50
N LEU A 88 -9.15 11.92 1.56
CA LEU A 88 -9.73 11.05 0.54
C LEU A 88 -11.06 11.56 0.00
N SER A 89 -11.21 12.86 -0.18
CA SER A 89 -12.47 13.42 -0.71
C SER A 89 -12.81 12.88 -2.11
N ASN A 90 -11.80 12.46 -2.87
CA ASN A 90 -11.98 11.82 -4.18
C ASN A 90 -11.29 10.45 -4.17
N PRO A 91 -11.96 9.40 -3.65
CA PRO A 91 -11.31 8.11 -3.39
C PRO A 91 -11.28 7.18 -4.59
N THR A 92 -10.58 7.60 -5.63
CA THR A 92 -10.22 6.73 -6.76
C THR A 92 -9.15 5.73 -6.31
N LEU A 93 -8.91 4.67 -7.09
CA LEU A 93 -7.80 3.76 -6.81
C LEU A 93 -6.47 4.52 -6.75
N GLU A 94 -6.29 5.48 -7.65
CA GLU A 94 -5.08 6.29 -7.72
C GLU A 94 -4.84 7.07 -6.43
N ASN A 95 -5.86 7.75 -5.95
CA ASN A 95 -5.77 8.52 -4.71
C ASN A 95 -5.67 7.63 -3.48
N LEU A 96 -6.33 6.49 -3.49
CA LEU A 96 -6.20 5.49 -2.43
C LEU A 96 -4.77 4.96 -2.36
N ALA A 97 -4.16 4.66 -3.50
CA ALA A 97 -2.78 4.18 -3.53
C ALA A 97 -1.82 5.20 -2.92
N ARG A 98 -1.98 6.48 -3.26
CA ARG A 98 -1.17 7.57 -2.70
C ARG A 98 -1.38 7.74 -1.20
N PHE A 99 -2.63 7.69 -0.77
CA PHE A 99 -2.98 7.82 0.64
C PHE A 99 -2.34 6.70 1.47
N ILE A 100 -2.48 5.47 1.01
CA ILE A 100 -1.93 4.30 1.71
C ILE A 100 -0.41 4.37 1.72
N TYR A 101 0.20 4.75 0.60
CA TYR A 101 1.65 4.90 0.50
C TYR A 101 2.17 5.88 1.56
N ALA A 102 1.58 7.06 1.63
CA ALA A 102 2.03 8.09 2.57
C ALA A 102 1.93 7.61 4.02
N ARG A 103 0.84 6.95 4.37
CA ARG A 103 0.63 6.42 5.73
C ARG A 103 1.58 5.29 6.05
N ALA A 104 1.74 4.35 5.12
CA ALA A 104 2.61 3.20 5.32
C ALA A 104 4.08 3.64 5.41
N GLN A 105 4.53 4.53 4.53
CA GLN A 105 5.91 5.00 4.53
C GLN A 105 6.26 5.78 5.80
N SER A 106 5.31 6.50 6.35
CA SER A 106 5.52 7.22 7.62
C SER A 106 5.93 6.28 8.75
N ALA A 107 5.38 5.07 8.77
CA ALA A 107 5.69 4.06 9.77
C ALA A 107 6.81 3.12 9.35
N LEU A 108 6.95 2.89 8.04
CA LEU A 108 7.89 1.94 7.45
C LEU A 108 8.66 2.65 6.33
N PRO A 109 9.80 3.28 6.64
CA PRO A 109 10.52 4.09 5.64
C PRO A 109 10.94 3.33 4.39
N GLU A 110 11.06 1.99 4.47
CA GLU A 110 11.46 1.15 3.35
C GLU A 110 10.35 0.94 2.31
N VAL A 111 9.14 1.42 2.55
CA VAL A 111 8.03 1.27 1.60
C VAL A 111 8.43 1.84 0.24
N ALA A 112 8.35 0.98 -0.77
CA ALA A 112 8.76 1.31 -2.14
C ALA A 112 7.57 1.49 -3.07
N ARG A 113 6.49 0.72 -2.84
CA ARG A 113 5.28 0.87 -3.65
C ARG A 113 4.07 0.27 -2.96
N VAL A 114 2.91 0.73 -3.40
CA VAL A 114 1.62 0.22 -2.96
C VAL A 114 0.81 -0.17 -4.18
N LYS A 115 0.24 -1.36 -4.16
CA LYS A 115 -0.74 -1.81 -5.13
C LYS A 115 -2.09 -1.91 -4.45
N ILE A 116 -3.11 -1.34 -5.06
CA ILE A 116 -4.48 -1.48 -4.59
C ILE A 116 -5.35 -1.96 -5.73
N GLY A 117 -6.29 -2.83 -5.44
CA GLY A 117 -7.15 -3.37 -6.47
C GLY A 117 -8.55 -3.72 -6.00
N ARG A 118 -9.40 -3.93 -6.98
CA ARG A 118 -10.77 -4.40 -6.82
C ARG A 118 -10.88 -5.75 -7.52
N PRO A 119 -10.74 -6.88 -6.78
CA PRO A 119 -10.67 -8.19 -7.42
C PRO A 119 -11.91 -8.53 -8.23
N SER A 120 -13.08 -8.07 -7.79
CA SER A 120 -14.33 -8.34 -8.51
C SER A 120 -14.38 -7.75 -9.92
N TYR A 121 -13.56 -6.72 -10.18
CA TYR A 121 -13.47 -6.10 -11.51
C TYR A 121 -12.14 -6.38 -12.21
N GLY A 122 -11.22 -7.06 -11.55
CA GLY A 122 -9.90 -7.32 -12.13
C GLY A 122 -9.06 -6.07 -12.36
N GLN A 123 -9.28 -5.02 -11.56
CA GLN A 123 -8.64 -3.72 -11.74
C GLN A 123 -7.70 -3.41 -10.58
N SER A 124 -6.58 -2.81 -10.89
CA SER A 124 -5.60 -2.41 -9.87
C SER A 124 -4.83 -1.17 -10.29
N CYS A 125 -4.21 -0.56 -9.30
CA CYS A 125 -3.36 0.61 -9.45
C CYS A 125 -2.10 0.41 -8.61
N VAL A 126 -0.95 0.81 -9.15
CA VAL A 126 0.33 0.78 -8.44
C VAL A 126 0.88 2.19 -8.34
N TYR A 127 1.31 2.58 -7.15
CA TYR A 127 2.00 3.84 -6.91
C TYR A 127 3.37 3.54 -6.30
N GLU A 128 4.42 4.03 -6.94
CA GLU A 128 5.81 3.77 -6.52
C GLU A 128 6.41 4.92 -5.71
N GLY A 129 5.61 5.91 -5.38
CA GLY A 129 6.06 7.07 -4.65
C GLY A 129 6.66 8.14 -5.54
N PRO A 130 7.12 9.24 -4.92
CA PRO A 130 7.75 10.32 -5.64
C PRO A 130 9.12 9.94 -6.16
#